data_c8cd2452dcf5803d2d5c98f015c7600e
#
_entry.id   c8cd2452dcf5803d2d5c98f015c7600e
#
_cell.length_a   1.000
_cell.length_b   1.000
_cell.length_c   1.000
_cell.angle_alpha   90.00
_cell.angle_beta   90.00
_cell.angle_gamma   90.00
#
_symmetry.space_group_name_H-M   'P 1'
#
loop_
_entity.id
_entity.type
_entity.pdbx_description
1 polymer ?
#
loop_
_entity_poly.entity_id
_entity_poly.type
_entity_poly.pdbx_seq_one_letter_code
_entity_poly.pdbx_strand_id
1 'polypeptide(L)'
;FLPNVNMTFEVEENKIVRFAASKTIARPSLEQLDSTVSVGAFDSRYPLTLGTGNPNLQPYESVNLDLAYEYYYKEGSYFAVNYFRKDIKDYHGAGLRSGPFNGVRDVTRGPRGELIVPENDDALCQWTASQGYWACGWSNAYDWAWLVNTGFTFGCNGASDCIQDANNGNAVFIGNSDDPFYVFNLAQPVNKYDGVLDGFELAIQHLFENNFGVLANVTLISGDTDADPGFIGEQFALPGFGDAANLSVFYEDEKMSARLSYNLKGETYAGMDQYNPLYVVERAQVDFNATYNVSDNTQVFIEAINITDSEVELYSRYEEMTFLYQDHGPIYKAGFRVKF
;
A
#
# COMPACT_ATOMS: atom_id res chain seq x y z
N PHE A 1 -8.72 -24.45 11.17
CA PHE A 1 -9.21 -25.42 10.19
C PHE A 1 -9.50 -24.71 8.87
N LEU A 2 -8.94 -25.20 7.75
CA LEU A 2 -9.03 -24.60 6.41
C LEU A 2 -9.66 -25.62 5.46
N PRO A 3 -11.00 -25.73 5.40
CA PRO A 3 -11.68 -26.65 4.52
C PRO A 3 -11.51 -26.20 3.06
N ASN A 4 -11.45 -27.19 2.18
CA ASN A 4 -11.44 -27.01 0.73
C ASN A 4 -12.23 -28.14 0.07
N VAL A 5 -13.14 -27.76 -0.82
CA VAL A 5 -13.94 -28.67 -1.62
C VAL A 5 -13.83 -28.26 -3.07
N ASN A 6 -13.45 -29.20 -3.95
CA ASN A 6 -13.41 -28.99 -5.39
C ASN A 6 -14.20 -30.11 -6.06
N MET A 7 -15.10 -29.75 -6.95
CA MET A 7 -15.92 -30.68 -7.74
C MET A 7 -15.78 -30.34 -9.22
N THR A 8 -15.67 -31.38 -10.05
CA THR A 8 -15.62 -31.21 -11.49
C THR A 8 -16.63 -32.19 -12.09
N PHE A 9 -17.49 -31.69 -12.95
CA PHE A 9 -18.54 -32.42 -13.62
C PHE A 9 -18.38 -32.27 -15.14
N GLU A 10 -18.22 -33.34 -15.85
CA GLU A 10 -18.37 -33.37 -17.30
C GLU A 10 -19.87 -33.58 -17.58
N VAL A 11 -20.55 -32.51 -17.99
CA VAL A 11 -22.01 -32.52 -18.19
C VAL A 11 -22.40 -33.01 -19.55
N GLU A 12 -21.52 -32.82 -20.54
CA GLU A 12 -21.57 -33.35 -21.89
C GLU A 12 -20.14 -33.50 -22.39
N GLU A 13 -19.94 -34.18 -23.51
CA GLU A 13 -18.63 -34.29 -24.15
C GLU A 13 -18.03 -32.88 -24.35
N ASN A 14 -16.81 -32.68 -23.84
CA ASN A 14 -16.07 -31.40 -23.91
C ASN A 14 -16.71 -30.21 -23.16
N LYS A 15 -17.71 -30.43 -22.31
CA LYS A 15 -18.34 -29.41 -21.47
C LYS A 15 -18.14 -29.71 -19.98
N ILE A 16 -17.45 -28.85 -19.29
CA ILE A 16 -17.06 -29.06 -17.90
C ILE A 16 -17.66 -27.95 -17.02
N VAL A 17 -18.25 -28.34 -15.90
CA VAL A 17 -18.64 -27.45 -14.81
C VAL A 17 -17.72 -27.72 -13.63
N ARG A 18 -17.14 -26.66 -13.08
CA ARG A 18 -16.32 -26.72 -11.85
C ARG A 18 -16.97 -25.90 -10.75
N PHE A 19 -16.94 -26.45 -9.56
CA PHE A 19 -17.34 -25.77 -8.34
C PHE A 19 -16.20 -25.90 -7.34
N ALA A 20 -15.79 -24.79 -6.74
CA ALA A 20 -14.85 -24.78 -5.64
C ALA A 20 -15.36 -23.91 -4.48
N ALA A 21 -15.18 -24.40 -3.26
CA ALA A 21 -15.42 -23.64 -2.04
C ALA A 21 -14.27 -23.87 -1.08
N SER A 22 -13.70 -22.79 -0.53
CA SER A 22 -12.56 -22.90 0.36
C SER A 22 -12.53 -21.81 1.40
N LYS A 23 -11.89 -22.09 2.55
CA LYS A 23 -11.46 -21.09 3.52
C LYS A 23 -9.95 -20.98 3.45
N THR A 24 -9.46 -19.79 3.28
CA THR A 24 -8.02 -19.46 3.24
C THR A 24 -7.67 -18.43 4.29
N ILE A 25 -6.39 -18.31 4.63
CA ILE A 25 -5.86 -17.29 5.52
C ILE A 25 -4.63 -16.65 4.88
N ALA A 26 -4.43 -15.36 5.16
CA ALA A 26 -3.16 -14.72 4.89
C ALA A 26 -2.56 -14.20 6.20
N ARG A 27 -1.29 -14.58 6.43
CA ARG A 27 -0.57 -14.24 7.66
C ARG A 27 0.00 -12.84 7.56
N PRO A 28 0.07 -12.10 8.69
CA PRO A 28 0.80 -10.85 8.76
C PRO A 28 2.25 -11.02 8.32
N SER A 29 2.84 -9.98 7.76
CA SER A 29 4.27 -9.93 7.50
C SER A 29 5.06 -9.86 8.82
N LEU A 30 6.34 -10.23 8.79
CA LEU A 30 7.18 -10.13 9.99
C LEU A 30 7.32 -8.69 10.47
N GLU A 31 7.33 -7.73 9.55
CA GLU A 31 7.35 -6.30 9.87
C GLU A 31 6.10 -5.85 10.62
N GLN A 32 4.93 -6.35 10.22
CA GLN A 32 3.67 -6.07 10.92
C GLN A 32 3.61 -6.68 12.33
N LEU A 33 4.37 -7.74 12.59
CA LEU A 33 4.45 -8.42 13.89
C LEU A 33 5.60 -7.90 14.77
N ASP A 34 6.52 -7.10 14.22
CA ASP A 34 7.68 -6.60 14.97
C ASP A 34 7.22 -5.63 16.06
N SER A 35 7.62 -5.91 17.30
CA SER A 35 7.33 -5.05 18.45
C SER A 35 8.30 -3.86 18.59
N THR A 36 9.21 -3.69 17.64
CA THR A 36 10.13 -2.55 17.63
C THR A 36 9.36 -1.24 17.46
N VAL A 37 9.62 -0.28 18.30
CA VAL A 37 9.02 1.05 18.23
C VAL A 37 10.01 2.00 17.57
N SER A 38 9.59 2.59 16.45
CA SER A 38 10.34 3.65 15.80
C SER A 38 9.92 5.00 16.40
N VAL A 39 10.88 5.70 16.99
CA VAL A 39 10.68 7.05 17.48
C VAL A 39 11.19 8.01 16.40
N GLY A 40 10.27 8.72 15.75
CA GLY A 40 10.61 9.78 14.80
C GLY A 40 11.19 11.01 15.50
N ALA A 41 11.46 12.07 14.73
CA ALA A 41 11.89 13.36 15.29
C ALA A 41 10.86 13.84 16.30
N PHE A 42 11.35 14.21 17.49
CA PHE A 42 10.51 14.70 18.58
C PHE A 42 10.04 16.12 18.26
N ASP A 43 8.75 16.30 18.01
CA ASP A 43 8.11 17.62 17.96
C ASP A 43 7.11 17.71 19.12
N SER A 44 7.46 18.47 20.15
CA SER A 44 6.66 18.58 21.37
C SER A 44 5.32 19.31 21.17
N ARG A 45 5.08 19.91 20.02
CA ARG A 45 3.83 20.59 19.67
C ARG A 45 2.66 19.66 19.42
N TYR A 46 2.94 18.40 19.10
CA TYR A 46 1.92 17.41 18.77
C TYR A 46 2.10 16.15 19.59
N PRO A 47 1.02 15.42 19.93
CA PRO A 47 1.12 14.10 20.52
C PRO A 47 2.03 13.24 19.65
N LEU A 48 3.14 12.78 20.20
CA LEU A 48 4.11 12.01 19.45
C LEU A 48 3.47 10.69 19.01
N THR A 49 3.41 10.48 17.71
CA THR A 49 2.96 9.21 17.14
C THR A 49 4.17 8.32 16.88
N LEU A 50 4.18 7.17 17.54
CA LEU A 50 5.20 6.14 17.39
C LEU A 50 4.67 5.04 16.48
N GLY A 51 5.44 4.63 15.49
CA GLY A 51 5.13 3.46 14.67
C GLY A 51 5.61 2.18 15.35
N THR A 52 4.78 1.15 15.39
CA THR A 52 5.15 -0.18 15.87
C THR A 52 4.35 -1.26 15.15
N GLY A 53 4.88 -2.48 15.07
CA GLY A 53 4.08 -3.62 14.68
C GLY A 53 3.20 -4.11 15.85
N ASN A 54 2.41 -5.13 15.60
CA ASN A 54 1.49 -5.74 16.57
C ASN A 54 1.72 -7.25 16.63
N PRO A 55 2.42 -7.76 17.66
CA PRO A 55 2.66 -9.19 17.81
C PRO A 55 1.37 -10.02 17.98
N ASN A 56 0.25 -9.39 18.32
CA ASN A 56 -1.05 -10.03 18.49
C ASN A 56 -1.92 -9.99 17.23
N LEU A 57 -1.40 -9.46 16.12
CA LEU A 57 -2.13 -9.39 14.86
C LEU A 57 -2.46 -10.79 14.37
N GLN A 58 -3.73 -11.05 14.12
CA GLN A 58 -4.21 -12.33 13.61
C GLN A 58 -4.17 -12.36 12.08
N PRO A 59 -4.00 -13.53 11.47
CA PRO A 59 -4.21 -13.68 10.05
C PRO A 59 -5.62 -13.22 9.67
N TYR A 60 -5.76 -12.53 8.53
CA TYR A 60 -7.08 -12.33 7.97
C TYR A 60 -7.53 -13.59 7.21
N GLU A 61 -8.83 -13.80 7.17
CA GLU A 61 -9.47 -14.98 6.61
C GLU A 61 -10.24 -14.62 5.34
N SER A 62 -10.34 -15.56 4.41
CA SER A 62 -11.22 -15.43 3.25
C SER A 62 -12.00 -16.71 3.04
N VAL A 63 -13.31 -16.57 2.87
CA VAL A 63 -14.19 -17.64 2.37
C VAL A 63 -14.37 -17.39 0.88
N ASN A 64 -13.97 -18.36 0.06
CA ASN A 64 -13.97 -18.25 -1.38
C ASN A 64 -14.96 -19.24 -1.99
N LEU A 65 -15.67 -18.77 -3.01
CA LEU A 65 -16.58 -19.55 -3.83
C LEU A 65 -16.24 -19.31 -5.30
N ASP A 66 -16.12 -20.37 -6.10
CA ASP A 66 -15.87 -20.30 -7.52
C ASP A 66 -16.83 -21.24 -8.25
N LEU A 67 -17.38 -20.77 -9.37
CA LEU A 67 -18.22 -21.55 -10.26
C LEU A 67 -17.83 -21.28 -11.71
N ALA A 68 -17.30 -22.28 -12.38
CA ALA A 68 -16.83 -22.16 -13.75
C ALA A 68 -17.57 -23.11 -14.69
N TYR A 69 -17.77 -22.65 -15.93
CA TYR A 69 -18.20 -23.43 -17.07
C TYR A 69 -17.17 -23.30 -18.19
N GLU A 70 -16.76 -24.45 -18.75
CA GLU A 70 -15.76 -24.55 -19.81
C GLU A 70 -16.33 -25.37 -20.96
N TYR A 71 -16.14 -24.90 -22.18
CA TYR A 71 -16.53 -25.62 -23.40
C TYR A 71 -15.37 -25.69 -24.40
N TYR A 72 -14.88 -26.90 -24.65
CA TYR A 72 -13.78 -27.21 -25.55
C TYR A 72 -14.36 -27.69 -26.89
N TYR A 73 -14.71 -26.75 -27.76
CA TYR A 73 -15.47 -27.02 -28.98
C TYR A 73 -14.64 -27.49 -30.19
N LYS A 74 -13.31 -27.33 -30.14
CA LYS A 74 -12.34 -27.76 -31.15
C LYS A 74 -10.97 -27.92 -30.48
N GLU A 75 -10.09 -28.71 -31.09
CA GLU A 75 -8.71 -28.81 -30.62
C GLU A 75 -8.05 -27.45 -30.52
N GLY A 76 -7.46 -27.13 -29.37
CA GLY A 76 -6.86 -25.80 -29.06
C GLY A 76 -7.83 -24.64 -28.99
N SER A 77 -9.16 -24.89 -29.01
CA SER A 77 -10.17 -23.85 -28.96
C SER A 77 -11.17 -24.09 -27.84
N TYR A 78 -11.38 -23.09 -26.99
CA TYR A 78 -12.30 -23.17 -25.87
C TYR A 78 -12.93 -21.83 -25.55
N PHE A 79 -14.02 -21.88 -24.81
CA PHE A 79 -14.68 -20.76 -24.14
C PHE A 79 -14.85 -21.13 -22.67
N ALA A 80 -14.58 -20.20 -21.78
CA ALA A 80 -14.79 -20.37 -20.35
C ALA A 80 -15.42 -19.13 -19.74
N VAL A 81 -16.28 -19.35 -18.76
CA VAL A 81 -16.80 -18.31 -17.86
C VAL A 81 -16.67 -18.79 -16.42
N ASN A 82 -16.16 -17.96 -15.57
CA ASN A 82 -16.05 -18.19 -14.13
C ASN A 82 -16.71 -17.05 -13.37
N TYR A 83 -17.49 -17.38 -12.35
CA TYR A 83 -17.93 -16.47 -11.31
C TYR A 83 -17.16 -16.78 -10.04
N PHE A 84 -16.62 -15.78 -9.40
CA PHE A 84 -15.97 -15.92 -8.10
C PHE A 84 -16.54 -14.95 -7.07
N ARG A 85 -16.48 -15.37 -5.79
CA ARG A 85 -16.80 -14.51 -4.65
C ARG A 85 -15.83 -14.78 -3.51
N LYS A 86 -15.37 -13.71 -2.85
CA LYS A 86 -14.48 -13.75 -1.68
C LYS A 86 -15.06 -12.89 -0.58
N ASP A 87 -15.40 -13.51 0.55
CA ASP A 87 -15.78 -12.82 1.77
C ASP A 87 -14.55 -12.77 2.69
N ILE A 88 -13.97 -11.59 2.83
CA ILE A 88 -12.72 -11.35 3.58
C ILE A 88 -13.07 -10.80 4.94
N LYS A 89 -12.46 -11.34 6.00
CA LYS A 89 -12.65 -10.92 7.39
C LYS A 89 -11.34 -10.61 8.06
N ASP A 90 -11.41 -9.71 9.05
CA ASP A 90 -10.27 -9.31 9.87
C ASP A 90 -9.10 -8.73 9.05
N TYR A 91 -9.38 -8.09 7.92
CA TYR A 91 -8.36 -7.44 7.09
C TYR A 91 -7.61 -6.38 7.91
N HIS A 92 -6.31 -6.28 7.67
CA HIS A 92 -5.45 -5.40 8.45
C HIS A 92 -5.67 -3.94 8.09
N GLY A 93 -5.86 -3.11 9.10
CA GLY A 93 -5.92 -1.65 8.98
C GLY A 93 -4.99 -0.97 9.96
N ALA A 94 -4.87 0.35 9.85
CA ALA A 94 -4.16 1.15 10.83
C ALA A 94 -5.01 1.34 12.08
N GLY A 95 -4.41 1.17 13.26
CA GLY A 95 -5.01 1.46 14.55
C GLY A 95 -4.15 2.43 15.33
N LEU A 96 -4.78 3.31 16.12
CA LEU A 96 -4.12 4.17 17.08
C LEU A 96 -4.45 3.71 18.48
N ARG A 97 -3.42 3.48 19.29
CA ARG A 97 -3.53 3.21 20.72
C ARG A 97 -2.81 4.30 21.49
N SER A 98 -3.49 4.99 22.40
CA SER A 98 -2.85 5.94 23.30
C SER A 98 -2.43 5.27 24.60
N GLY A 99 -1.24 5.58 25.08
CA GLY A 99 -0.74 5.04 26.34
C GLY A 99 0.72 5.41 26.63
N PRO A 100 1.19 5.09 27.85
CA PRO A 100 2.58 5.28 28.20
C PRO A 100 3.47 4.27 27.47
N PHE A 101 4.69 4.68 27.16
CA PHE A 101 5.67 3.80 26.55
C PHE A 101 7.01 3.89 27.30
N ASN A 102 7.58 2.74 27.62
CA ASN A 102 8.91 2.54 28.19
C ASN A 102 9.26 3.44 29.40
N GLY A 103 8.25 3.83 30.22
CA GLY A 103 8.47 4.61 31.44
C GLY A 103 8.86 6.08 31.20
N VAL A 104 8.74 6.58 29.96
CA VAL A 104 9.00 7.99 29.65
C VAL A 104 8.05 8.89 30.44
N ARG A 105 8.61 9.88 31.09
CA ARG A 105 7.89 10.84 31.92
C ARG A 105 7.66 12.14 31.18
N ASP A 106 6.51 12.77 31.43
CA ASP A 106 6.16 14.07 30.88
C ASP A 106 6.51 15.18 31.91
N VAL A 107 7.69 15.73 31.76
CA VAL A 107 8.21 16.78 32.63
C VAL A 107 7.42 18.07 32.55
N THR A 108 6.61 18.27 31.48
CA THR A 108 5.80 19.48 31.27
C THR A 108 4.47 19.45 32.02
N ARG A 109 4.01 18.25 32.42
CA ARG A 109 2.73 18.05 33.13
C ARG A 109 2.88 17.63 34.59
N GLY A 110 4.12 17.55 35.10
CA GLY A 110 4.41 17.27 36.49
C GLY A 110 4.37 18.54 37.36
N PRO A 111 4.66 18.41 38.66
CA PRO A 111 4.73 19.54 39.58
C PRO A 111 5.73 20.63 39.16
N ARG A 112 6.67 20.28 38.28
CA ARG A 112 7.67 21.21 37.70
C ARG A 112 7.20 21.84 36.39
N GLY A 113 6.06 21.40 35.84
CA GLY A 113 5.56 21.82 34.54
C GLY A 113 5.33 23.35 34.47
N GLU A 114 4.79 23.96 35.52
CA GLU A 114 4.60 25.38 35.62
C GLU A 114 5.93 26.17 35.59
N LEU A 115 7.03 25.54 36.04
CA LEU A 115 8.37 26.13 35.99
C LEU A 115 9.02 25.99 34.62
N ILE A 116 8.65 24.95 33.89
CA ILE A 116 9.22 24.59 32.58
C ILE A 116 8.41 25.24 31.45
N VAL A 117 7.08 25.30 31.59
CA VAL A 117 6.14 25.89 30.62
C VAL A 117 5.23 26.85 31.37
N PRO A 118 5.56 28.14 31.49
CA PRO A 118 4.69 29.09 32.14
C PRO A 118 3.34 29.17 31.41
N GLU A 119 2.23 29.15 32.17
CA GLU A 119 0.87 29.31 31.62
C GLU A 119 0.65 30.69 30.97
N ASN A 120 1.55 31.64 31.19
CA ASN A 120 1.35 33.03 30.80
C ASN A 120 2.47 33.49 29.86
N ASP A 121 2.16 33.59 28.57
CA ASP A 121 3.04 34.16 27.54
C ASP A 121 3.54 35.57 27.89
N ASP A 122 2.74 36.35 28.64
CA ASP A 122 3.10 37.71 29.05
C ASP A 122 4.28 37.77 30.04
N ALA A 123 4.38 36.81 30.95
CA ALA A 123 5.49 36.76 31.91
C ALA A 123 6.82 36.39 31.22
N LEU A 124 6.78 35.48 30.26
CA LEU A 124 7.94 35.15 29.46
C LEU A 124 8.35 36.31 28.55
N CYS A 125 7.37 36.95 27.94
CA CYS A 125 7.57 38.11 27.09
C CYS A 125 8.22 39.31 27.87
N GLN A 126 7.70 39.63 29.02
CA GLN A 126 8.26 40.71 29.87
C GLN A 126 9.69 40.38 30.32
N TRP A 127 9.93 39.12 30.61
CA TRP A 127 11.25 38.72 31.08
C TRP A 127 12.28 38.69 29.93
N THR A 128 11.96 38.15 28.76
CA THR A 128 12.85 38.14 27.58
C THR A 128 13.12 39.55 27.07
N ALA A 129 12.13 40.45 27.11
CA ALA A 129 12.30 41.85 26.77
C ALA A 129 13.25 42.57 27.76
N SER A 130 13.21 42.23 29.05
CA SER A 130 14.13 42.79 30.06
C SER A 130 15.58 42.37 29.85
N GLN A 131 15.84 41.25 29.14
CA GLN A 131 17.16 40.75 28.76
C GLN A 131 17.60 41.13 27.35
N GLY A 132 16.80 41.94 26.65
CA GLY A 132 17.11 42.42 25.29
C GLY A 132 16.77 41.44 24.17
N TYR A 133 15.98 40.43 24.43
CA TYR A 133 15.53 39.43 23.45
C TYR A 133 14.07 39.65 23.04
N TRP A 134 13.76 39.53 21.76
CA TRP A 134 12.40 39.66 21.21
C TRP A 134 11.77 38.29 21.05
N ALA A 135 11.22 37.72 22.11
CA ALA A 135 10.55 36.40 22.05
C ALA A 135 9.03 36.50 22.29
N CYS A 136 8.45 37.70 22.11
CA CYS A 136 7.02 37.93 22.30
C CYS A 136 6.22 37.41 21.09
N GLY A 137 5.24 36.55 21.32
CA GLY A 137 4.34 36.02 20.29
C GLY A 137 4.70 34.62 19.75
N TRP A 138 5.64 33.97 20.37
CA TRP A 138 6.02 32.59 20.01
C TRP A 138 5.57 31.62 21.12
N SER A 139 4.41 31.06 20.98
CA SER A 139 3.73 30.23 21.98
C SER A 139 3.94 28.74 21.76
N ASN A 140 5.18 28.27 21.61
CA ASN A 140 5.39 26.84 21.47
C ASN A 140 6.71 26.36 22.09
N ALA A 141 6.78 25.07 22.35
CA ALA A 141 7.93 24.41 22.97
C ALA A 141 9.27 24.56 22.22
N TYR A 142 9.24 25.05 20.97
CA TYR A 142 10.44 25.36 20.19
C TYR A 142 11.21 26.56 20.81
N ASP A 143 10.49 27.52 21.34
CA ASP A 143 11.06 28.69 21.97
C ASP A 143 11.69 28.38 23.32
N TRP A 144 11.17 27.35 23.97
CA TRP A 144 11.74 26.78 25.17
C TRP A 144 13.08 26.11 24.93
N ALA A 145 13.20 25.31 23.86
CA ALA A 145 14.46 24.71 23.46
C ALA A 145 15.52 25.78 23.17
N TRP A 146 15.12 26.92 22.61
CA TRP A 146 16.01 28.03 22.33
C TRP A 146 16.39 28.80 23.60
N LEU A 147 15.45 29.06 24.52
CA LEU A 147 15.70 29.70 25.82
C LEU A 147 16.64 28.87 26.67
N VAL A 148 16.48 27.58 26.70
CA VAL A 148 17.40 26.64 27.37
C VAL A 148 18.77 26.64 26.70
N ASN A 149 18.82 26.74 25.38
CA ASN A 149 20.03 26.83 24.57
C ASN A 149 20.85 28.11 24.83
N THR A 150 20.22 29.18 25.34
CA THR A 150 20.89 30.45 25.66
C THR A 150 21.40 30.54 27.10
N GLY A 151 21.42 29.45 27.85
CA GLY A 151 21.98 29.35 29.18
C GLY A 151 20.98 29.63 30.32
N PHE A 152 19.68 29.61 30.02
CA PHE A 152 18.63 29.74 31.01
C PHE A 152 18.30 28.43 31.70
N THR A 153 18.60 28.31 32.97
CA THR A 153 18.24 27.23 33.87
C THR A 153 16.98 27.55 34.65
N PHE A 154 15.83 27.64 33.98
CA PHE A 154 14.55 27.62 34.67
C PHE A 154 14.26 26.22 35.18
N GLY A 155 14.06 26.08 36.45
CA GLY A 155 13.60 24.82 37.07
C GLY A 155 14.64 23.71 37.24
N CYS A 156 15.90 23.90 36.87
CA CYS A 156 16.98 22.98 37.23
C CYS A 156 17.52 23.27 38.62
N ASN A 157 17.00 22.62 39.64
CA ASN A 157 17.48 22.75 41.03
C ASN A 157 18.69 21.85 41.33
N GLY A 158 19.53 21.59 40.34
CA GLY A 158 20.73 20.79 40.49
C GLY A 158 20.88 19.71 39.42
N ALA A 159 22.04 19.02 39.40
CA ALA A 159 22.41 18.04 38.38
C ALA A 159 21.53 16.76 38.35
N SER A 160 20.57 16.61 39.27
CA SER A 160 19.63 15.49 39.28
C SER A 160 18.41 15.70 38.38
N ASP A 161 18.08 16.95 38.03
CA ASP A 161 16.83 17.29 37.38
C ASP A 161 16.99 17.63 35.90
N CYS A 162 18.21 17.98 35.48
CA CYS A 162 18.54 18.17 34.07
C CYS A 162 20.03 17.91 33.79
N ILE A 163 20.32 17.54 32.57
CA ILE A 163 21.67 17.44 32.04
C ILE A 163 21.90 18.63 31.10
N GLN A 164 22.90 19.43 31.41
CA GLN A 164 23.31 20.54 30.56
C GLN A 164 24.55 20.16 29.74
N ASP A 165 24.50 20.34 28.43
CA ASP A 165 25.69 20.23 27.59
C ASP A 165 26.58 21.48 27.77
N ALA A 166 27.78 21.25 28.33
CA ALA A 166 28.72 22.34 28.61
C ALA A 166 29.25 23.04 27.34
N ASN A 167 29.08 22.45 26.15
CA ASN A 167 29.62 22.99 24.91
C ASN A 167 28.64 23.89 24.16
N ASN A 168 27.35 23.63 24.26
CA ASN A 168 26.32 24.35 23.47
C ASN A 168 25.17 24.92 24.30
N GLY A 169 25.18 24.74 25.62
CA GLY A 169 24.14 25.26 26.52
C GLY A 169 22.81 24.50 26.48
N ASN A 170 22.68 23.43 25.68
CA ASN A 170 21.46 22.64 25.63
C ASN A 170 21.22 21.93 26.96
N ALA A 171 20.03 22.04 27.50
CA ALA A 171 19.62 21.30 28.69
C ALA A 171 18.53 20.26 28.32
N VAL A 172 18.68 19.08 28.87
CA VAL A 172 17.67 18.00 28.75
C VAL A 172 17.11 17.77 30.14
N PHE A 173 15.80 17.96 30.31
CA PHE A 173 15.11 17.67 31.57
C PHE A 173 14.96 16.16 31.74
N ILE A 174 15.29 15.68 32.92
CA ILE A 174 15.16 14.29 33.32
C ILE A 174 13.83 14.10 34.04
N GLY A 175 12.96 13.25 33.50
CA GLY A 175 11.72 12.87 34.16
C GLY A 175 11.98 12.14 35.47
N ASN A 176 11.25 12.48 36.53
CA ASN A 176 11.32 11.83 37.84
C ASN A 176 10.00 11.15 38.21
N SER A 177 9.92 10.55 39.43
CA SER A 177 8.74 9.83 39.90
C SER A 177 7.48 10.69 40.04
N ASP A 178 7.63 11.99 40.21
CA ASP A 178 6.53 12.93 40.47
C ASP A 178 5.91 13.40 39.15
N ASP A 179 6.63 13.25 38.03
CA ASP A 179 6.11 13.57 36.69
C ASP A 179 5.21 12.43 36.20
N PRO A 180 4.07 12.76 35.57
CA PRO A 180 3.20 11.72 34.99
C PRO A 180 3.90 11.03 33.82
N PHE A 181 3.39 9.85 33.44
CA PHE A 181 3.88 9.21 32.23
C PHE A 181 3.45 10.02 31.00
N TYR A 182 4.36 10.14 30.05
CA TYR A 182 4.03 10.71 28.75
C TYR A 182 3.09 9.76 27.99
N VAL A 183 2.02 10.33 27.41
CA VAL A 183 1.04 9.57 26.62
C VAL A 183 1.39 9.71 25.14
N PHE A 184 1.79 8.60 24.56
CA PHE A 184 2.08 8.50 23.13
C PHE A 184 0.87 7.99 22.35
N ASN A 185 0.77 8.35 21.09
CA ASN A 185 -0.07 7.69 20.13
C ASN A 185 0.76 6.59 19.42
N LEU A 186 0.38 5.34 19.62
CA LEU A 186 1.02 4.19 18.98
C LEU A 186 0.22 3.83 17.73
N ALA A 187 0.78 4.08 16.56
CA ALA A 187 0.23 3.60 15.30
C ALA A 187 0.69 2.16 15.07
N GLN A 188 -0.25 1.25 14.97
CA GLN A 188 0.04 -0.18 14.78
C GLN A 188 -0.99 -0.83 13.87
N PRO A 189 -0.64 -1.91 13.13
CA PRO A 189 -1.63 -2.67 12.38
C PRO A 189 -2.59 -3.39 13.34
N VAL A 190 -3.86 -3.41 12.99
CA VAL A 190 -4.92 -4.11 13.74
C VAL A 190 -5.84 -4.84 12.77
N ASN A 191 -6.47 -5.94 13.21
CA ASN A 191 -7.57 -6.58 12.50
C ASN A 191 -8.80 -5.69 12.62
N LYS A 192 -9.29 -5.11 11.52
CA LYS A 192 -10.25 -4.02 11.60
C LYS A 192 -11.38 -4.09 10.59
N TYR A 193 -11.12 -4.61 9.40
CA TYR A 193 -12.05 -4.47 8.28
C TYR A 193 -12.54 -5.81 7.76
N ASP A 194 -13.77 -5.83 7.34
CA ASP A 194 -14.37 -6.89 6.55
C ASP A 194 -14.65 -6.34 5.15
N GLY A 195 -14.53 -7.17 4.12
CA GLY A 195 -14.81 -6.77 2.75
C GLY A 195 -15.27 -7.93 1.90
N VAL A 196 -16.02 -7.61 0.87
CA VAL A 196 -16.53 -8.56 -0.11
C VAL A 196 -16.01 -8.19 -1.49
N LEU A 197 -15.58 -9.20 -2.22
CA LEU A 197 -15.15 -9.10 -3.60
C LEU A 197 -15.85 -10.20 -4.41
N ASP A 198 -16.47 -9.86 -5.52
CA ASP A 198 -16.99 -10.82 -6.48
C ASP A 198 -16.77 -10.35 -7.92
N GLY A 199 -16.88 -11.27 -8.88
CA GLY A 199 -16.65 -10.91 -10.26
C GLY A 199 -16.85 -12.06 -11.23
N PHE A 200 -16.63 -11.72 -12.49
CA PHE A 200 -16.68 -12.67 -13.60
C PHE A 200 -15.34 -12.66 -14.35
N GLU A 201 -14.91 -13.84 -14.73
CA GLU A 201 -13.78 -14.06 -15.64
C GLU A 201 -14.32 -14.73 -16.89
N LEU A 202 -14.04 -14.14 -18.04
CA LEU A 202 -14.38 -14.68 -19.35
C LEU A 202 -13.09 -15.00 -20.08
N ALA A 203 -12.98 -16.16 -20.72
CA ALA A 203 -11.84 -16.52 -21.52
C ALA A 203 -12.29 -17.21 -22.81
N ILE A 204 -11.67 -16.85 -23.90
CA ILE A 204 -11.84 -17.51 -25.20
C ILE A 204 -10.49 -17.69 -25.86
N GLN A 205 -10.27 -18.88 -26.40
CA GLN A 205 -9.19 -19.16 -27.34
C GLN A 205 -9.77 -19.82 -28.58
N HIS A 206 -9.36 -19.36 -29.75
CA HIS A 206 -9.75 -19.97 -31.01
C HIS A 206 -8.55 -20.10 -31.96
N LEU A 207 -8.31 -21.32 -32.42
CA LEU A 207 -7.32 -21.63 -33.44
C LEU A 207 -8.01 -21.82 -34.79
N PHE A 208 -7.64 -20.98 -35.76
CA PHE A 208 -8.08 -21.10 -37.17
C PHE A 208 -7.24 -22.11 -37.91
N GLU A 209 -7.76 -22.60 -39.01
CA GLU A 209 -7.06 -23.62 -39.87
C GLU A 209 -5.83 -23.03 -40.61
N ASN A 210 -5.73 -21.74 -40.67
CA ASN A 210 -4.65 -21.00 -41.33
C ASN A 210 -3.51 -20.59 -40.40
N ASN A 211 -3.31 -21.28 -39.29
CA ASN A 211 -2.29 -21.03 -38.28
C ASN A 211 -2.44 -19.74 -37.51
N PHE A 212 -3.49 -18.97 -37.70
CA PHE A 212 -3.83 -17.86 -36.84
C PHE A 212 -4.58 -18.32 -35.61
N GLY A 213 -4.45 -17.56 -34.53
CA GLY A 213 -5.24 -17.77 -33.34
C GLY A 213 -5.58 -16.44 -32.66
N VAL A 214 -6.65 -16.48 -31.90
CA VAL A 214 -7.09 -15.37 -31.02
C VAL A 214 -7.21 -15.90 -29.61
N LEU A 215 -6.71 -15.15 -28.66
CA LEU A 215 -6.90 -15.38 -27.23
C LEU A 215 -7.43 -14.07 -26.63
N ALA A 216 -8.55 -14.15 -25.92
CA ALA A 216 -9.08 -13.00 -25.18
C ALA A 216 -9.49 -13.46 -23.78
N ASN A 217 -9.22 -12.63 -22.79
CA ASN A 217 -9.77 -12.77 -21.45
C ASN A 217 -10.18 -11.42 -20.89
N VAL A 218 -11.21 -11.43 -20.07
CA VAL A 218 -11.76 -10.26 -19.40
C VAL A 218 -12.08 -10.64 -17.97
N THR A 219 -11.66 -9.84 -17.02
CA THR A 219 -12.02 -9.94 -15.61
C THR A 219 -12.81 -8.68 -15.24
N LEU A 220 -14.02 -8.87 -14.75
CA LEU A 220 -14.87 -7.81 -14.22
C LEU A 220 -15.00 -8.00 -12.71
N ILE A 221 -14.74 -6.95 -11.95
CA ILE A 221 -14.68 -7.01 -10.49
C ILE A 221 -15.68 -6.03 -9.89
N SER A 222 -16.35 -6.45 -8.84
CA SER A 222 -17.19 -5.59 -8.01
C SER A 222 -17.04 -5.95 -6.53
N GLY A 223 -17.46 -5.03 -5.66
CA GLY A 223 -17.37 -5.19 -4.21
C GLY A 223 -16.79 -3.98 -3.51
N ASP A 224 -16.17 -4.21 -2.36
CA ASP A 224 -15.58 -3.16 -1.52
C ASP A 224 -14.18 -2.76 -2.06
N THR A 225 -14.12 -2.30 -3.31
CA THR A 225 -12.87 -2.01 -4.03
C THR A 225 -12.62 -0.53 -4.25
N ASP A 226 -13.52 0.33 -3.77
CA ASP A 226 -13.49 1.77 -4.04
C ASP A 226 -13.75 2.59 -2.78
N ALA A 227 -13.17 3.79 -2.71
CA ALA A 227 -13.34 4.74 -1.63
C ALA A 227 -14.14 5.95 -2.10
N ASP A 228 -14.91 6.57 -1.19
CA ASP A 228 -15.67 7.79 -1.49
C ASP A 228 -14.73 9.02 -1.52
N PRO A 229 -14.50 9.64 -2.67
CA PRO A 229 -13.64 10.84 -2.76
C PRO A 229 -14.26 12.05 -2.06
N GLY A 230 -15.57 12.07 -1.83
CA GLY A 230 -16.28 13.14 -1.11
C GLY A 230 -16.12 13.09 0.41
N PHE A 231 -15.68 11.95 0.97
CA PHE A 231 -15.53 11.78 2.40
C PHE A 231 -14.07 12.02 2.85
N ILE A 232 -13.89 12.85 3.88
CA ILE A 232 -12.59 13.10 4.51
C ILE A 232 -12.57 12.36 5.85
N GLY A 233 -11.81 11.29 5.92
CA GLY A 233 -11.70 10.45 7.11
C GLY A 233 -11.17 9.07 6.77
N GLU A 234 -11.17 8.19 7.76
CA GLU A 234 -10.74 6.81 7.56
C GLU A 234 -11.82 6.04 6.78
N GLN A 235 -11.43 5.46 5.68
CA GLN A 235 -12.25 4.61 4.83
C GLN A 235 -11.55 3.27 4.63
N PHE A 236 -12.29 2.27 4.21
CA PHE A 236 -11.79 0.98 3.82
C PHE A 236 -12.25 0.64 2.41
N ALA A 237 -11.31 0.22 1.59
CA ALA A 237 -11.54 -0.47 0.33
C ALA A 237 -10.39 -1.47 0.12
N LEU A 238 -10.67 -2.56 -0.58
CA LEU A 238 -9.68 -3.58 -0.92
C LEU A 238 -8.78 -3.06 -2.05
N PRO A 239 -7.48 -2.86 -1.80
CA PRO A 239 -6.59 -2.28 -2.79
C PRO A 239 -6.15 -3.29 -3.84
N GLY A 240 -5.86 -2.79 -5.05
CA GLY A 240 -5.24 -3.58 -6.12
C GLY A 240 -6.21 -4.35 -7.01
N PHE A 241 -7.51 -4.22 -6.77
CA PHE A 241 -8.55 -4.85 -7.58
C PHE A 241 -9.18 -3.86 -8.55
N GLY A 242 -9.37 -4.29 -9.79
CA GLY A 242 -9.99 -3.52 -10.87
C GLY A 242 -10.18 -4.38 -12.09
N ASP A 243 -10.99 -3.91 -13.02
CA ASP A 243 -11.27 -4.60 -14.27
C ASP A 243 -9.99 -4.78 -15.10
N ALA A 244 -9.94 -5.85 -15.85
CA ALA A 244 -8.81 -6.13 -16.74
C ALA A 244 -9.26 -6.84 -18.01
N ALA A 245 -8.61 -6.54 -19.13
CA ALA A 245 -8.83 -7.25 -20.38
C ALA A 245 -7.51 -7.50 -21.09
N ASN A 246 -7.41 -8.65 -21.74
CA ASN A 246 -6.31 -9.01 -22.59
C ASN A 246 -6.86 -9.56 -23.91
N LEU A 247 -6.33 -9.08 -25.03
CA LEU A 247 -6.61 -9.59 -26.37
C LEU A 247 -5.29 -9.84 -27.08
N SER A 248 -5.09 -11.06 -27.54
CA SER A 248 -3.94 -11.44 -28.36
C SER A 248 -4.38 -12.05 -29.67
N VAL A 249 -3.77 -11.60 -30.77
CA VAL A 249 -3.82 -12.25 -32.06
C VAL A 249 -2.44 -12.82 -32.34
N PHE A 250 -2.38 -14.06 -32.73
CA PHE A 250 -1.12 -14.71 -33.00
C PHE A 250 -1.17 -15.59 -34.26
N TYR A 251 0.01 -15.80 -34.81
CA TYR A 251 0.28 -16.72 -35.89
C TYR A 251 1.38 -17.67 -35.42
N GLU A 252 1.22 -18.97 -35.70
CA GLU A 252 2.22 -19.98 -35.34
C GLU A 252 2.25 -21.12 -36.36
N ASP A 253 3.43 -21.34 -36.95
CA ASP A 253 3.73 -22.52 -37.78
C ASP A 253 5.11 -23.07 -37.37
N GLU A 254 5.60 -24.08 -38.15
CA GLU A 254 6.88 -24.74 -37.84
C GLU A 254 8.09 -23.79 -37.91
N LYS A 255 8.02 -22.66 -38.63
CA LYS A 255 9.12 -21.74 -38.86
C LYS A 255 8.97 -20.43 -38.16
N MET A 256 7.75 -19.96 -37.95
CA MET A 256 7.48 -18.61 -37.47
C MET A 256 6.46 -18.62 -36.36
N SER A 257 6.67 -17.81 -35.35
CA SER A 257 5.63 -17.37 -34.44
C SER A 257 5.60 -15.85 -34.37
N ALA A 258 4.40 -15.27 -34.32
CA ALA A 258 4.20 -13.83 -34.15
C ALA A 258 2.97 -13.62 -33.28
N ARG A 259 3.04 -12.64 -32.35
CA ARG A 259 1.92 -12.30 -31.48
C ARG A 259 1.85 -10.80 -31.28
N LEU A 260 0.66 -10.27 -31.41
CA LEU A 260 0.29 -8.91 -31.02
C LEU A 260 -0.69 -9.00 -29.85
N SER A 261 -0.37 -8.34 -28.74
CA SER A 261 -1.19 -8.35 -27.52
C SER A 261 -1.60 -6.93 -27.15
N TYR A 262 -2.86 -6.76 -26.79
CA TYR A 262 -3.43 -5.57 -26.18
C TYR A 262 -3.82 -5.91 -24.73
N ASN A 263 -3.28 -5.17 -23.78
CA ASN A 263 -3.50 -5.36 -22.35
C ASN A 263 -4.14 -4.10 -21.78
N LEU A 264 -5.36 -4.21 -21.27
CA LEU A 264 -6.07 -3.15 -20.56
C LEU A 264 -6.11 -3.48 -19.07
N LYS A 265 -5.73 -2.54 -18.24
CA LYS A 265 -5.95 -2.57 -16.80
C LYS A 265 -6.77 -1.34 -16.43
N GLY A 266 -7.97 -1.55 -15.93
CA GLY A 266 -8.86 -0.50 -15.46
C GLY A 266 -8.32 0.23 -14.24
N GLU A 267 -8.97 1.30 -13.88
CA GLU A 267 -8.66 2.05 -12.67
C GLU A 267 -8.67 1.16 -11.44
N THR A 268 -7.73 1.42 -10.52
CA THR A 268 -7.55 0.56 -9.35
C THR A 268 -7.26 1.41 -8.12
N TYR A 269 -8.03 1.22 -7.06
CA TYR A 269 -7.72 1.81 -5.76
C TYR A 269 -6.37 1.27 -5.24
N ALA A 270 -5.45 2.16 -4.87
CA ALA A 270 -4.09 1.82 -4.45
C ALA A 270 -3.86 1.95 -2.93
N GLY A 271 -4.82 2.52 -2.21
CA GLY A 271 -4.72 2.76 -0.77
C GLY A 271 -5.02 4.20 -0.39
N MET A 272 -4.62 4.58 0.81
CA MET A 272 -4.84 5.93 1.36
C MET A 272 -3.51 6.61 1.67
N ASP A 273 -3.39 7.88 1.33
CA ASP A 273 -2.35 8.78 1.82
C ASP A 273 -3.00 9.96 2.55
N GLN A 274 -2.72 10.13 3.85
CA GLN A 274 -3.25 11.20 4.69
C GLN A 274 -4.77 11.43 4.53
N TYR A 275 -5.56 10.36 4.56
CA TYR A 275 -7.01 10.34 4.31
C TYR A 275 -7.44 10.68 2.88
N ASN A 276 -6.52 10.72 1.92
CA ASN A 276 -6.86 10.84 0.52
C ASN A 276 -6.74 9.49 -0.17
N PRO A 277 -7.78 8.99 -0.83
CA PRO A 277 -7.70 7.78 -1.61
C PRO A 277 -6.76 7.99 -2.82
N LEU A 278 -5.92 7.00 -3.07
CA LEU A 278 -5.02 6.95 -4.23
C LEU A 278 -5.56 5.97 -5.25
N TYR A 279 -5.50 6.34 -6.51
CA TYR A 279 -5.94 5.52 -7.63
C TYR A 279 -4.84 5.41 -8.67
N VAL A 280 -4.65 4.21 -9.21
CA VAL A 280 -3.88 3.98 -10.43
C VAL A 280 -4.82 4.20 -11.60
N VAL A 281 -4.46 5.10 -12.51
CA VAL A 281 -5.25 5.43 -13.70
C VAL A 281 -5.34 4.21 -14.63
N GLU A 282 -6.49 4.06 -15.30
CA GLU A 282 -6.66 3.06 -16.35
C GLU A 282 -5.54 3.18 -17.40
N ARG A 283 -4.99 2.06 -17.81
CA ARG A 283 -3.97 2.04 -18.84
C ARG A 283 -4.12 0.89 -19.82
N ALA A 284 -3.80 1.17 -21.07
CA ALA A 284 -3.77 0.18 -22.14
C ALA A 284 -2.36 0.12 -22.77
N GLN A 285 -1.85 -1.09 -22.94
CA GLN A 285 -0.51 -1.34 -23.49
C GLN A 285 -0.61 -2.31 -24.66
N VAL A 286 0.11 -2.03 -25.74
CA VAL A 286 0.29 -2.93 -26.88
C VAL A 286 1.70 -3.48 -26.90
N ASP A 287 1.81 -4.79 -27.02
CA ASP A 287 3.07 -5.52 -27.11
C ASP A 287 3.09 -6.37 -28.39
N PHE A 288 4.26 -6.49 -29.00
CA PHE A 288 4.48 -7.36 -30.16
C PHE A 288 5.72 -8.21 -29.96
N ASN A 289 5.64 -9.48 -30.32
CA ASN A 289 6.81 -10.33 -30.45
C ASN A 289 6.71 -11.23 -31.68
N ALA A 290 7.85 -11.51 -32.30
CA ALA A 290 7.94 -12.48 -33.36
C ALA A 290 9.27 -13.21 -33.32
N THR A 291 9.22 -14.49 -33.72
CA THR A 291 10.40 -15.33 -33.87
C THR A 291 10.37 -16.01 -35.22
N TYR A 292 11.54 -16.26 -35.80
CA TYR A 292 11.69 -16.98 -37.06
C TYR A 292 12.87 -17.97 -36.98
N ASN A 293 12.61 -19.24 -37.25
CA ASN A 293 13.61 -20.30 -37.31
C ASN A 293 14.28 -20.26 -38.68
N VAL A 294 15.47 -19.67 -38.74
CA VAL A 294 16.29 -19.59 -39.98
C VAL A 294 16.80 -20.96 -40.37
N SER A 295 17.13 -21.78 -39.37
CA SER A 295 17.50 -23.20 -39.51
C SER A 295 17.15 -23.95 -38.22
N ASP A 296 17.36 -25.26 -38.18
CA ASP A 296 17.10 -26.10 -37.01
C ASP A 296 17.89 -25.63 -35.78
N ASN A 297 19.00 -24.95 -36.00
CA ASN A 297 19.87 -24.48 -34.92
C ASN A 297 19.87 -22.97 -34.74
N THR A 298 19.22 -22.19 -35.60
CA THR A 298 19.31 -20.72 -35.58
C THR A 298 17.92 -20.08 -35.63
N GLN A 299 17.64 -19.26 -34.65
CA GLN A 299 16.40 -18.49 -34.53
C GLN A 299 16.72 -17.00 -34.43
N VAL A 300 15.97 -16.16 -35.12
CA VAL A 300 15.97 -14.71 -34.91
C VAL A 300 14.69 -14.27 -34.21
N PHE A 301 14.73 -13.20 -33.46
CA PHE A 301 13.57 -12.65 -32.76
C PHE A 301 13.56 -11.12 -32.76
N ILE A 302 12.34 -10.58 -32.69
CA ILE A 302 12.07 -9.18 -32.40
C ILE A 302 11.02 -9.08 -31.32
N GLU A 303 11.17 -8.09 -30.45
CA GLU A 303 10.21 -7.76 -29.38
C GLU A 303 10.02 -6.24 -29.35
N ALA A 304 8.78 -5.83 -29.21
CA ALA A 304 8.41 -4.45 -28.96
C ALA A 304 7.42 -4.43 -27.80
N ILE A 305 7.78 -3.82 -26.69
CA ILE A 305 7.00 -3.76 -25.47
C ILE A 305 6.55 -2.31 -25.29
N ASN A 306 5.31 -2.12 -24.90
CA ASN A 306 4.71 -0.80 -24.69
C ASN A 306 4.77 0.08 -25.96
N ILE A 307 4.34 -0.45 -27.11
CA ILE A 307 4.34 0.27 -28.41
C ILE A 307 3.48 1.55 -28.34
N THR A 308 2.45 1.54 -27.52
CA THR A 308 1.52 2.65 -27.30
C THR A 308 2.07 3.73 -26.40
N ASP A 309 3.30 3.56 -25.85
CA ASP A 309 3.90 4.49 -24.91
C ASP A 309 2.99 4.80 -23.71
N SER A 310 2.42 3.73 -23.16
CA SER A 310 1.50 3.83 -22.02
C SER A 310 2.27 4.09 -20.73
N GLU A 311 1.84 5.09 -20.00
CA GLU A 311 2.45 5.57 -18.78
C GLU A 311 1.78 4.96 -17.55
N VAL A 312 2.41 5.09 -16.38
CA VAL A 312 1.82 4.75 -15.09
C VAL A 312 1.56 6.03 -14.34
N GLU A 313 0.30 6.33 -14.13
CA GLU A 313 -0.13 7.49 -13.38
C GLU A 313 -0.95 7.08 -12.16
N LEU A 314 -0.71 7.76 -11.03
CA LEU A 314 -1.54 7.72 -9.86
C LEU A 314 -2.05 9.13 -9.58
N TYR A 315 -3.30 9.24 -9.19
CA TYR A 315 -3.88 10.48 -8.69
C TYR A 315 -4.38 10.30 -7.25
N SER A 316 -4.52 11.43 -6.56
CA SER A 316 -5.00 11.49 -5.19
C SER A 316 -6.38 12.11 -5.18
N ARG A 317 -7.39 11.40 -4.74
CA ARG A 317 -8.79 11.82 -4.55
C ARG A 317 -9.52 12.24 -5.83
N TYR A 318 -8.93 13.10 -6.65
CA TYR A 318 -9.50 13.59 -7.91
C TYR A 318 -8.47 13.45 -9.03
N GLU A 319 -8.91 13.16 -10.24
CA GLU A 319 -8.03 12.89 -11.39
C GLU A 319 -7.02 14.03 -11.67
N GLU A 320 -7.41 15.28 -11.39
CA GLU A 320 -6.54 16.45 -11.60
C GLU A 320 -5.41 16.55 -10.54
N MET A 321 -5.45 15.72 -9.50
CA MET A 321 -4.45 15.72 -8.44
C MET A 321 -3.41 14.62 -8.67
N THR A 322 -2.58 14.75 -9.68
CA THR A 322 -1.51 13.78 -9.96
C THR A 322 -0.60 13.60 -8.75
N PHE A 323 -0.50 12.35 -8.29
CA PHE A 323 0.32 11.94 -7.15
C PHE A 323 1.66 11.35 -7.59
N LEU A 324 1.64 10.54 -8.64
CA LEU A 324 2.82 9.91 -9.21
C LEU A 324 2.65 9.76 -10.71
N TYR A 325 3.73 10.02 -11.44
CA TYR A 325 3.79 9.84 -12.87
C TYR A 325 5.10 9.13 -13.24
N GLN A 326 4.99 8.05 -14.02
CA GLN A 326 6.14 7.27 -14.48
C GLN A 326 6.01 7.00 -15.97
N ASP A 327 6.92 7.55 -16.74
CA ASP A 327 7.10 7.25 -18.16
C ASP A 327 8.28 6.27 -18.30
N HIS A 328 8.00 5.09 -18.83
CA HIS A 328 9.01 4.05 -19.07
C HIS A 328 9.42 3.97 -20.54
N GLY A 329 8.65 4.59 -21.44
CA GLY A 329 8.83 4.53 -22.87
C GLY A 329 8.64 3.14 -23.49
N PRO A 330 8.60 3.05 -24.82
CA PRO A 330 8.59 1.77 -25.52
C PRO A 330 9.97 1.12 -25.54
N ILE A 331 10.00 -0.21 -25.42
CA ILE A 331 11.23 -1.00 -25.44
C ILE A 331 11.26 -1.88 -26.68
N TYR A 332 12.30 -1.73 -27.51
CA TYR A 332 12.50 -2.56 -28.70
C TYR A 332 13.74 -3.43 -28.52
N LYS A 333 13.61 -4.71 -28.85
CA LYS A 333 14.71 -5.68 -28.80
C LYS A 333 14.73 -6.49 -30.10
N ALA A 334 15.92 -6.81 -30.56
CA ALA A 334 16.12 -7.76 -31.66
C ALA A 334 17.39 -8.59 -31.36
N GLY A 335 17.36 -9.84 -31.76
CA GLY A 335 18.46 -10.73 -31.49
C GLY A 335 18.37 -12.05 -32.24
N PHE A 336 19.37 -12.89 -32.00
CA PHE A 336 19.41 -14.25 -32.53
C PHE A 336 19.85 -15.24 -31.42
N ARG A 337 19.40 -16.47 -31.57
CA ARG A 337 19.76 -17.60 -30.71
C ARG A 337 20.30 -18.73 -31.56
N VAL A 338 21.46 -19.25 -31.18
CA VAL A 338 22.10 -20.39 -31.85
C VAL A 338 22.23 -21.53 -30.85
N LYS A 339 21.85 -22.74 -31.26
CA LYS A 339 22.11 -23.97 -30.52
C LYS A 339 23.31 -24.66 -31.16
N PHE A 340 24.30 -25.03 -30.36
CA PHE A 340 25.52 -25.74 -30.78
C PHE A 340 25.39 -27.21 -30.53
#